data_63076aec49c05d69e86beffff58a9636
#
_entry.id   63076aec49c05d69e86beffff58a9636
#
_cell.length_a   1.000
_cell.length_b   1.000
_cell.length_c   1.000
_cell.angle_alpha   90.00
_cell.angle_beta   90.00
_cell.angle_gamma   90.00
#
_symmetry.space_group_name_H-M   'P 1'
#
loop_
_entity.id
_entity.type
_entity.pdbx_description
1 polymer ?
#
loop_
_entity_poly.entity_id
_entity_poly.type
_entity_poly.pdbx_seq_one_letter_code
_entity_poly.pdbx_strand_id
1 'polypeptide(L)'
;MSVKTPEQSPNTNNNFGDLLYQYIKLRKKTQKVLAAETGLSRATIGRMIANTDNRGGRYHTTEEAVVKICMALDLGLEMSRELYDAAFPERKIWWKCIANRQPIAAADMELEEAGLPTLFDSDAS
;
A
#
# COMPACT_ATOMS: atom_id res chain seq x y z
N MET A 1 17.88 -13.69 -15.14
CA MET A 1 17.71 -13.70 -14.95
C MET A 1 17.25 -13.38 -14.27
N SER A 2 17.27 -13.28 -14.16
CA SER A 2 16.91 -13.11 -13.61
C SER A 2 16.48 -12.72 -12.90
N VAL A 3 16.67 -12.61 -12.68
CA VAL A 3 16.38 -12.40 -12.09
C VAL A 3 15.90 -11.92 -11.39
N LYS A 4 16.07 -11.73 -11.26
CA LYS A 4 15.82 -11.45 -10.71
C LYS A 4 15.11 -11.43 -10.08
N THR A 5 15.20 -11.56 -10.16
CA THR A 5 14.64 -11.64 -9.65
C THR A 5 13.95 -11.66 -8.91
N PRO A 6 14.05 -11.90 -8.70
CA PRO A 6 13.56 -12.09 -8.04
C PRO A 6 13.00 -11.78 -7.18
N GLU A 7 13.41 -11.67 -7.01
CA GLU A 7 13.18 -11.58 -6.38
C GLU A 7 12.43 -11.12 -5.78
N GLN A 8 12.65 -10.84 -5.98
CA GLN A 8 12.23 -10.55 -5.54
C GLN A 8 11.44 -10.53 -4.95
N SER A 9 11.56 -10.66 -4.93
CA SER A 9 11.00 -10.73 -4.42
C SER A 9 10.23 -10.75 -3.78
N PRO A 10 10.37 -10.92 -3.61
CA PRO A 10 9.75 -10.99 -3.06
C PRO A 10 8.83 -10.58 -2.57
N ASN A 11 8.90 -10.39 -2.65
CA ASN A 11 8.36 -10.00 -2.37
C ASN A 11 7.59 -9.77 -1.87
N THR A 12 7.76 -9.86 -2.07
CA THR A 12 7.33 -9.83 -1.44
C THR A 12 6.65 -9.04 -0.88
N ASN A 13 6.71 -8.90 -0.67
CA ASN A 13 6.14 -8.21 -0.05
C ASN A 13 5.89 -7.04 -0.39
N ASN A 14 6.10 -6.97 -1.31
CA ASN A 14 5.85 -6.04 -1.77
C ASN A 14 5.32 -5.06 -1.26
N ASN A 15 6.03 -4.49 -0.97
CA ASN A 15 5.34 -3.61 -0.17
C ASN A 15 5.05 -2.33 -0.91
N PHE A 16 4.15 -1.54 -0.31
CA PHE A 16 3.70 -0.31 -0.93
C PHE A 16 4.85 0.65 -1.17
N GLY A 17 5.74 0.81 -0.19
CA GLY A 17 6.84 1.76 -0.32
C GLY A 17 7.77 1.45 -1.47
N ASP A 18 8.13 0.18 -1.60
CA ASP A 18 9.00 -0.24 -2.69
C ASP A 18 8.35 -0.02 -4.05
N LEU A 19 7.08 -0.37 -4.14
CA LEU A 19 6.36 -0.22 -5.40
C LEU A 19 6.21 1.25 -5.76
N LEU A 20 5.89 2.08 -4.77
CA LEU A 20 5.79 3.51 -4.98
C LEU A 20 7.11 4.09 -5.49
N TYR A 21 8.21 3.71 -4.85
CA TYR A 21 9.51 4.17 -5.26
C TYR A 21 9.81 3.78 -6.71
N GLN A 22 9.50 2.54 -7.07
CA GLN A 22 9.71 2.08 -8.43
C GLN A 22 8.92 2.88 -9.44
N TYR A 23 7.66 3.19 -9.12
CA TYR A 23 6.83 3.94 -10.04
C TYR A 23 7.28 5.39 -10.16
N ILE A 24 7.75 5.98 -9.07
CA ILE A 24 8.30 7.33 -9.12
C ILE A 24 9.49 7.37 -10.06
N LYS A 25 10.39 6.39 -9.94
CA LYS A 25 11.56 6.32 -10.81
C LYS A 25 11.16 6.03 -12.25
N LEU A 26 10.18 5.16 -12.44
CA LEU A 26 9.71 4.83 -13.78
C LEU A 26 9.21 6.06 -14.52
N ARG A 27 8.50 6.94 -13.81
CA ARG A 27 7.99 8.17 -14.39
C ARG A 27 8.99 9.32 -14.34
N LYS A 28 10.20 9.05 -13.83
CA LYS A 28 11.28 10.03 -13.79
C LYS A 28 10.90 11.28 -13.02
N LYS A 29 10.17 11.11 -11.94
CA LYS A 29 9.79 12.21 -11.08
C LYS A 29 10.61 12.17 -9.80
N THR A 30 10.62 13.30 -9.09
CA THR A 30 11.26 13.37 -7.79
C THR A 30 10.19 13.47 -6.72
N GLN A 31 10.59 13.22 -5.48
CA GLN A 31 9.65 13.36 -4.37
C GLN A 31 9.17 14.81 -4.27
N LYS A 32 10.05 15.75 -4.56
CA LYS A 32 9.68 17.17 -4.51
C LYS A 32 8.59 17.50 -5.52
N VAL A 33 8.75 17.02 -6.75
CA VAL A 33 7.76 17.27 -7.80
C VAL A 33 6.45 16.59 -7.45
N LEU A 34 6.54 15.35 -6.99
CA LEU A 34 5.33 14.60 -6.63
C LEU A 34 4.59 15.30 -5.50
N ALA A 35 5.32 15.81 -4.52
CA ALA A 35 4.71 16.54 -3.41
C ALA A 35 3.95 17.75 -3.94
N ALA A 36 4.57 18.48 -4.86
CA ALA A 36 3.92 19.67 -5.43
C ALA A 36 2.66 19.30 -6.20
N GLU A 37 2.70 18.21 -6.94
CA GLU A 37 1.58 17.80 -7.78
C GLU A 37 0.41 17.22 -6.98
N THR A 38 0.71 16.59 -5.86
CA THR A 38 -0.33 15.93 -5.07
C THR A 38 -0.83 16.78 -3.92
N GLY A 39 -0.08 17.81 -3.55
CA GLY A 39 -0.41 18.57 -2.36
C GLY A 39 0.03 17.92 -1.07
N LEU A 40 0.68 16.77 -1.16
CA LEU A 40 1.20 16.10 0.02
C LEU A 40 2.57 16.68 0.37
N SER A 41 2.95 16.59 1.64
CA SER A 41 4.27 17.07 2.03
C SER A 41 5.33 16.07 1.60
N ARG A 42 6.56 16.57 1.42
CA ARG A 42 7.67 15.68 1.11
C ARG A 42 7.90 14.66 2.22
N ALA A 43 7.67 15.09 3.46
CA ALA A 43 7.81 14.18 4.60
C ALA A 43 6.81 13.05 4.50
N THR A 44 5.57 13.36 4.10
CA THR A 44 4.54 12.33 3.94
C THR A 44 4.96 11.33 2.87
N ILE A 45 5.42 11.84 1.72
CA ILE A 45 5.84 10.96 0.64
C ILE A 45 7.03 10.11 1.08
N GLY A 46 7.96 10.70 1.82
CA GLY A 46 9.09 9.96 2.35
C GLY A 46 8.66 8.81 3.27
N ARG A 47 7.69 9.07 4.14
CA ARG A 47 7.17 8.02 5.01
C ARG A 47 6.46 6.92 4.24
N MET A 48 5.75 7.29 3.18
CA MET A 48 5.09 6.31 2.33
C MET A 48 6.11 5.40 1.65
N ILE A 49 7.19 5.98 1.15
CA ILE A 49 8.24 5.19 0.51
C ILE A 49 8.93 4.30 1.53
N ALA A 50 9.24 4.84 2.69
CA ALA A 50 9.86 4.07 3.77
C ALA A 50 8.87 3.05 4.34
N ASN A 51 7.59 3.30 4.18
CA ASN A 51 6.52 2.43 4.65
C ASN A 51 6.57 2.25 6.17
N THR A 52 7.00 3.29 6.88
CA THR A 52 7.05 3.26 8.33
C THR A 52 6.50 4.57 8.89
N ASP A 53 5.92 4.47 10.07
CA ASP A 53 5.47 5.68 10.76
C ASP A 53 6.60 6.18 11.67
N ASN A 54 6.29 7.19 12.48
CA ASN A 54 7.31 7.78 13.35
C ASN A 54 7.77 6.83 14.45
N ARG A 55 7.07 5.75 14.67
CA ARG A 55 7.40 4.79 15.71
C ARG A 55 7.98 3.50 15.16
N GLY A 56 8.26 3.48 13.85
CA GLY A 56 8.80 2.28 13.23
C GLY A 56 7.76 1.27 12.80
N GLY A 57 6.48 1.57 13.01
CA GLY A 57 5.41 0.71 12.54
C GLY A 57 5.11 0.98 11.07
N ARG A 58 4.20 0.18 10.53
CA ARG A 58 3.79 0.34 9.16
C ARG A 58 3.07 1.68 8.96
N TYR A 59 3.46 2.41 7.93
CA TYR A 59 2.81 3.69 7.64
C TYR A 59 1.42 3.45 7.05
N HIS A 60 0.43 4.13 7.62
CA HIS A 60 -0.95 4.01 7.14
C HIS A 60 -1.29 5.25 6.32
N THR A 61 -1.52 5.04 5.05
CA THR A 61 -1.89 6.14 4.16
C THR A 61 -3.40 6.14 3.97
N THR A 62 -3.90 7.19 3.34
CA THR A 62 -5.32 7.27 3.03
C THR A 62 -5.54 6.91 1.57
N GLU A 63 -6.77 6.49 1.27
CA GLU A 63 -7.11 6.19 -0.12
C GLU A 63 -6.96 7.41 -1.00
N GLU A 64 -7.35 8.55 -0.48
CA GLU A 64 -7.25 9.79 -1.23
C GLU A 64 -5.81 10.08 -1.62
N ALA A 65 -4.88 9.89 -0.70
CA ALA A 65 -3.47 10.13 -0.98
C ALA A 65 -2.97 9.20 -2.09
N VAL A 66 -3.36 7.93 -2.03
CA VAL A 66 -2.94 6.97 -3.06
C VAL A 66 -3.52 7.33 -4.41
N VAL A 67 -4.78 7.76 -4.45
CA VAL A 67 -5.41 8.16 -5.70
C VAL A 67 -4.69 9.36 -6.30
N LYS A 68 -4.36 10.35 -5.47
CA LYS A 68 -3.62 11.50 -5.95
C LYS A 68 -2.28 11.13 -6.55
N ILE A 69 -1.58 10.21 -5.90
CA ILE A 69 -0.29 9.75 -6.39
C ILE A 69 -0.45 9.02 -7.72
N CYS A 70 -1.46 8.17 -7.82
CA CYS A 70 -1.70 7.45 -9.06
C CYS A 70 -1.96 8.41 -10.21
N MET A 71 -2.72 9.45 -9.95
CA MET A 71 -3.01 10.44 -10.98
C MET A 71 -1.78 11.26 -11.34
N ALA A 72 -1.02 11.68 -10.33
CA ALA A 72 0.17 12.48 -10.56
C ALA A 72 1.23 11.71 -11.34
N LEU A 73 1.33 10.40 -11.09
CA LEU A 73 2.28 9.56 -11.80
C LEU A 73 1.74 9.03 -13.12
N ASP A 74 0.47 9.30 -13.41
CA ASP A 74 -0.17 8.85 -14.66
C ASP A 74 0.02 7.36 -14.84
N LEU A 75 -0.36 6.60 -13.82
CA LEU A 75 -0.08 5.17 -13.82
C LEU A 75 -1.03 4.34 -14.67
N GLY A 76 -2.23 4.84 -14.91
CA GLY A 76 -3.22 4.03 -15.57
C GLY A 76 -3.87 3.07 -14.59
N LEU A 77 -4.89 2.35 -15.06
CA LEU A 77 -5.71 1.56 -14.17
C LEU A 77 -4.96 0.39 -13.55
N GLU A 78 -4.21 -0.33 -14.36
CA GLU A 78 -3.56 -1.55 -13.88
C GLU A 78 -2.52 -1.28 -12.82
N MET A 79 -1.62 -0.35 -13.11
CA MET A 79 -0.56 -0.02 -12.15
C MET A 79 -1.14 0.67 -10.92
N SER A 80 -2.18 1.48 -11.11
CA SER A 80 -2.85 2.11 -9.99
C SER A 80 -3.46 1.09 -9.06
N ARG A 81 -4.08 0.05 -9.61
CA ARG A 81 -4.66 -1.00 -8.78
C ARG A 81 -3.59 -1.77 -8.02
N GLU A 82 -2.46 -2.02 -8.65
CA GLU A 82 -1.36 -2.68 -7.96
C GLU A 82 -0.89 -1.85 -6.76
N LEU A 83 -0.71 -0.56 -6.99
CA LEU A 83 -0.26 0.31 -5.92
C LEU A 83 -1.31 0.40 -4.81
N TYR A 84 -2.56 0.52 -5.19
CA TYR A 84 -3.65 0.59 -4.24
C TYR A 84 -3.73 -0.69 -3.40
N ASP A 85 -3.63 -1.85 -4.05
CA ASP A 85 -3.67 -3.12 -3.33
C ASP A 85 -2.51 -3.26 -2.37
N ALA A 86 -1.34 -2.75 -2.76
CA ALA A 86 -0.18 -2.80 -1.88
C ALA A 86 -0.38 -1.89 -0.67
N ALA A 87 -1.05 -0.75 -0.86
CA ALA A 87 -1.31 0.18 0.23
C ALA A 87 -2.35 -0.37 1.20
N PHE A 88 -3.30 -1.13 0.68
CA PHE A 88 -4.42 -1.62 1.49
C PHE A 88 -4.58 -3.13 1.33
N PRO A 89 -3.61 -3.90 1.78
CA PRO A 89 -3.66 -5.36 1.60
C PRO A 89 -4.84 -6.01 2.32
N GLU A 90 -5.38 -5.34 3.34
CA GLU A 90 -6.54 -5.86 4.05
C GLU A 90 -7.76 -6.00 3.15
N ARG A 91 -7.83 -5.21 2.09
CA ARG A 91 -8.99 -5.26 1.21
C ARG A 91 -9.09 -6.57 0.47
N LYS A 92 -7.97 -7.16 0.09
CA LYS A 92 -7.99 -8.46 -0.57
C LYS A 92 -8.58 -9.52 0.35
N ILE A 93 -8.23 -9.43 1.63
CA ILE A 93 -8.75 -10.38 2.61
C ILE A 93 -10.26 -10.18 2.78
N TRP A 94 -10.69 -8.92 2.87
CA TRP A 94 -12.12 -8.62 2.99
C TRP A 94 -12.91 -9.23 1.83
N TRP A 95 -12.45 -8.94 0.61
CA TRP A 95 -13.21 -9.37 -0.57
C TRP A 95 -13.19 -10.88 -0.73
N LYS A 96 -12.06 -11.51 -0.38
CA LYS A 96 -11.98 -12.96 -0.42
C LYS A 96 -12.98 -13.59 0.56
N CYS A 97 -13.04 -13.05 1.76
CA CYS A 97 -13.95 -13.58 2.76
C CYS A 97 -15.41 -13.38 2.36
N ILE A 98 -15.69 -12.22 1.75
CA ILE A 98 -17.04 -11.98 1.26
C ILE A 98 -17.39 -12.97 0.15
N ALA A 99 -16.47 -13.17 -0.77
CA ALA A 99 -16.71 -14.10 -1.89
C ALA A 99 -16.95 -15.51 -1.39
N ASN A 100 -16.29 -15.91 -0.32
CA ASN A 100 -16.42 -17.25 0.25
C ASN A 100 -17.47 -17.32 1.34
N ARG A 101 -18.17 -16.22 1.57
CA ARG A 101 -19.26 -16.13 2.56
C ARG A 101 -18.78 -16.53 3.95
N GLN A 102 -17.58 -16.11 4.29
CA GLN A 102 -17.01 -16.40 5.59
C GLN A 102 -17.48 -15.37 6.62
N PRO A 103 -17.55 -15.77 7.89
CA PRO A 103 -17.94 -14.82 8.94
C PRO A 103 -16.84 -13.81 9.23
N ILE A 104 -17.23 -12.73 9.89
CA ILE A 104 -16.28 -11.68 10.24
C ILE A 104 -15.14 -12.24 11.08
N ALA A 105 -15.44 -13.18 11.97
CA ALA A 105 -14.41 -13.77 12.82
C ALA A 105 -13.31 -14.43 11.99
N ALA A 106 -13.67 -15.09 10.90
CA ALA A 106 -12.68 -15.72 10.04
C ALA A 106 -11.82 -14.68 9.35
N ALA A 107 -12.43 -13.60 8.90
CA ALA A 107 -11.68 -12.51 8.28
C ALA A 107 -10.71 -11.89 9.28
N ASP A 108 -11.17 -11.67 10.51
CA ASP A 108 -10.32 -11.06 11.52
C ASP A 108 -9.14 -11.94 11.89
N MET A 109 -9.33 -13.24 11.91
CA MET A 109 -8.21 -14.15 12.15
C MET A 109 -7.13 -14.00 11.08
N GLU A 110 -7.57 -13.93 9.84
CA GLU A 110 -6.64 -13.79 8.73
C GLU A 110 -5.94 -12.44 8.77
N LEU A 111 -6.70 -11.39 9.07
CA LEU A 111 -6.13 -10.05 9.18
C LEU A 111 -5.10 -9.98 10.30
N GLU A 112 -5.43 -10.58 11.44
CA GLU A 112 -4.53 -10.57 12.57
C GLU A 112 -3.24 -11.31 12.27
N GLU A 113 -3.34 -12.45 11.60
CA GLU A 113 -2.17 -13.22 11.22
C GLU A 113 -1.27 -12.45 10.27
N ALA A 114 -1.87 -11.61 9.43
CA ALA A 114 -1.13 -10.79 8.48
C ALA A 114 -0.62 -9.48 9.08
N GLY A 115 -0.94 -9.21 10.34
CA GLY A 115 -0.52 -7.97 10.97
C GLY A 115 -1.31 -6.77 10.49
N LEU A 116 -2.53 -6.98 10.05
CA LEU A 116 -3.37 -5.92 9.50
C LEU A 116 -4.49 -5.57 10.48
N PRO A 117 -5.07 -4.37 10.32
CA PRO A 117 -6.18 -3.98 11.18
C PRO A 117 -7.37 -4.92 11.02
N THR A 118 -7.99 -5.28 12.13
CA THR A 118 -9.16 -6.16 12.09
C THR A 118 -10.44 -5.34 11.96
N LEU A 119 -11.49 -6.04 11.55
CA LEU A 119 -12.79 -5.39 11.39
C LEU A 119 -13.46 -5.13 12.73
N PHE A 120 -13.33 -6.10 13.67
CA PHE A 120 -13.81 -5.87 14.97
C PHE A 120 -12.74 -5.24 15.75
N ASP A 121 -12.67 -4.02 15.91
CA ASP A 121 -11.63 -3.52 16.52
C ASP A 121 -11.91 -3.19 17.75
N SER A 122 -11.57 -3.70 18.17
CA SER A 122 -11.64 -3.45 19.16
C SER A 122 -11.48 -2.41 19.86
N ASP A 123 -11.36 -1.98 19.78
CA ASP A 123 -11.27 -1.09 20.40
C ASP A 123 -12.03 -0.55 20.70
N ALA A 124 -12.47 -0.81 20.22
CA ALA A 124 -13.30 -0.35 20.46
C ALA A 124 -13.63 -0.56 21.59
N SER A 125 -13.32 -0.81 21.67
CA SER A 125 -13.45 -1.10 22.64
C SER A 125 -13.26 -0.76 23.35
#